data_0d7eacdbf2d37febbee99fe92a319e39
#
_entry.id   0d7eacdbf2d37febbee99fe92a319e39
#
_cell.length_a   1.000
_cell.length_b   1.000
_cell.length_c   1.000
_cell.angle_alpha   90.00
_cell.angle_beta   90.00
_cell.angle_gamma   90.00
#
_symmetry.space_group_name_H-M   'P 1'
#
loop_
_entity.id
_entity.type
_entity.pdbx_description
1 polymer ?
#
loop_
_entity_poly.entity_id
_entity_poly.type
_entity_poly.pdbx_seq_one_letter_code
_entity_poly.pdbx_strand_id
1 'polypeptide(L)'
;MKAIRNGILIVPDETGHFCSREGLTLLYDEKIRAIRPEGKDAGHADLEEVYDAGGAYVAPGFLNVHIHGCDGADTMDADSDALDKMSLFQARTGVTAYLPTTMTCAFSDIAHALCTIRHAMHGDAHGARVLGCHMEGPFIAPSKKGAQDAAHILPADFSTIEPYADVIKIITVAPETLPDDAFIKACTAHGIVVSIGHTAADYETAAHAIEAGAHHITHLCNAMTGLHHRRPGVLGAALDSTANCELICDNVHLHPTMQRIIYHAKDGKHLILITDSLRACGLGDGPSELGGQKVTVRGTLATLADGTIAGSVLCLNDGLRIFRTNTGAPIPSIIEMVTRTPAKELGLYDEIGSLSEGKTADFAIFDRDFRMRRTVVGGTTYYKK
;
A
#
# COMPACT_ATOMS: atom_id res chain seq x y z
N MET A 1 30.55 2.82 2.52
CA MET A 1 29.56 2.16 3.41
C MET A 1 29.06 3.16 4.45
N LYS A 2 27.79 3.07 4.87
CA LYS A 2 27.12 3.98 5.81
C LYS A 2 26.63 3.20 7.04
N ALA A 3 26.38 3.88 8.14
CA ALA A 3 25.91 3.27 9.39
C ALA A 3 24.77 4.05 10.04
N ILE A 4 23.81 3.33 10.63
CA ILE A 4 22.79 3.87 11.55
C ILE A 4 23.10 3.31 12.94
N ARG A 5 23.17 4.19 13.95
CA ARG A 5 23.41 3.86 15.37
C ARG A 5 22.37 4.47 16.29
N ASN A 6 22.33 4.04 17.54
CA ASN A 6 21.43 4.57 18.57
C ASN A 6 19.95 4.53 18.16
N GLY A 7 19.54 3.54 17.38
CA GLY A 7 18.16 3.35 16.94
C GLY A 7 17.51 2.13 17.58
N ILE A 8 16.17 2.13 17.59
CA ILE A 8 15.36 0.94 17.90
C ILE A 8 15.07 0.27 16.57
N LEU A 9 15.82 -0.76 16.21
CA LEU A 9 15.65 -1.48 14.94
C LEU A 9 14.45 -2.42 15.01
N ILE A 10 13.59 -2.35 14.00
CA ILE A 10 12.50 -3.31 13.79
C ILE A 10 13.00 -4.40 12.84
N VAL A 11 13.29 -5.55 13.41
CA VAL A 11 13.93 -6.68 12.70
C VAL A 11 13.13 -7.96 12.89
N PRO A 12 13.22 -8.94 11.97
CA PRO A 12 12.60 -10.24 12.17
C PRO A 12 13.29 -10.99 13.33
N ASP A 13 12.49 -11.69 14.12
CA ASP A 13 12.94 -12.67 15.10
C ASP A 13 13.16 -14.07 14.47
N GLU A 14 13.44 -15.09 15.28
CA GLU A 14 13.66 -16.46 14.82
C GLU A 14 12.42 -17.09 14.15
N THR A 15 11.21 -16.57 14.45
CA THR A 15 9.95 -17.00 13.83
C THR A 15 9.63 -16.22 12.54
N GLY A 16 10.43 -15.19 12.25
CA GLY A 16 10.23 -14.26 11.13
C GLY A 16 9.20 -13.17 11.42
N HIS A 17 8.68 -13.06 12.65
CA HIS A 17 7.88 -11.91 13.08
C HIS A 17 8.77 -10.75 13.51
N PHE A 18 8.24 -9.53 13.41
CA PHE A 18 9.03 -8.36 13.76
C PHE A 18 9.07 -8.11 15.26
N CYS A 19 10.24 -7.75 15.75
CA CYS A 19 10.48 -7.30 17.10
C CYS A 19 11.36 -6.05 17.13
N SER A 20 11.27 -5.30 18.24
CA SER A 20 12.14 -4.14 18.49
C SER A 20 13.45 -4.60 19.14
N ARG A 21 14.57 -4.12 18.60
CA ARG A 21 15.92 -4.39 19.15
C ARG A 21 16.70 -3.09 19.30
N GLU A 22 17.30 -2.89 20.45
CA GLU A 22 18.23 -1.80 20.76
C GLU A 22 19.67 -2.29 20.80
N GLY A 23 20.65 -1.36 20.81
CA GLY A 23 22.07 -1.69 20.88
C GLY A 23 22.62 -2.36 19.62
N LEU A 24 22.01 -2.10 18.47
CA LEU A 24 22.42 -2.60 17.16
C LEU A 24 22.83 -1.46 16.23
N THR A 25 23.87 -1.70 15.44
CA THR A 25 24.28 -0.86 14.30
C THR A 25 23.80 -1.51 13.00
N LEU A 26 23.10 -0.75 12.16
CA LEU A 26 22.76 -1.13 10.79
C LEU A 26 23.84 -0.59 9.84
N LEU A 27 24.55 -1.48 9.14
CA LEU A 27 25.55 -1.15 8.13
C LEU A 27 24.96 -1.37 6.72
N TYR A 28 25.12 -0.38 5.85
CA TYR A 28 24.51 -0.42 4.52
C TYR A 28 25.30 0.39 3.47
N ASP A 29 25.07 0.04 2.22
CA ASP A 29 25.28 0.84 1.02
C ASP A 29 23.96 0.81 0.21
N GLU A 30 23.94 0.31 -1.01
CA GLU A 30 22.69 0.02 -1.76
C GLU A 30 21.92 -1.16 -1.14
N LYS A 31 22.63 -2.00 -0.36
CA LYS A 31 22.06 -3.14 0.34
C LYS A 31 22.37 -3.08 1.83
N ILE A 32 21.57 -3.76 2.63
CA ILE A 32 21.86 -4.01 4.03
C ILE A 32 23.05 -4.99 4.08
N ARG A 33 24.17 -4.55 4.64
CA ARG A 33 25.43 -5.32 4.69
C ARG A 33 25.59 -6.11 5.96
N ALA A 34 25.16 -5.54 7.09
CA ALA A 34 25.18 -6.23 8.38
C ALA A 34 24.29 -5.53 9.40
N ILE A 35 23.79 -6.29 10.36
CA ILE A 35 23.19 -5.80 11.60
C ILE A 35 23.96 -6.42 12.75
N ARG A 36 24.67 -5.61 13.54
CA ARG A 36 25.62 -6.08 14.56
C ARG A 36 25.44 -5.33 15.88
N PRO A 37 25.82 -5.95 17.02
CA PRO A 37 25.87 -5.23 18.29
C PRO A 37 26.73 -3.96 18.20
N GLU A 38 26.30 -2.87 18.80
CA GLU A 38 27.05 -1.62 18.86
C GLU A 38 28.43 -1.83 19.47
N GLY A 39 29.43 -1.11 18.97
CA GLY A 39 30.84 -1.26 19.41
C GLY A 39 31.57 -2.42 18.76
N LYS A 40 30.95 -3.32 18.05
CA LYS A 40 31.60 -4.42 17.28
C LYS A 40 31.81 -4.09 15.80
N ASP A 41 31.63 -2.87 15.42
CA ASP A 41 31.85 -2.31 14.07
C ASP A 41 33.32 -1.91 13.82
N ALA A 42 34.24 -2.24 14.75
CA ALA A 42 35.67 -1.90 14.75
C ALA A 42 36.53 -2.48 13.61
N GLY A 43 35.88 -3.01 12.54
CA GLY A 43 36.57 -3.43 11.30
C GLY A 43 36.26 -2.55 10.08
N HIS A 44 35.43 -1.52 10.21
CA HIS A 44 35.04 -0.63 9.11
C HIS A 44 35.60 0.78 9.35
N ALA A 45 36.94 0.91 9.18
CA ALA A 45 37.64 2.18 9.33
C ALA A 45 37.19 3.28 8.32
N ASP A 46 36.47 2.90 7.26
CA ASP A 46 36.08 3.78 6.13
C ASP A 46 34.56 3.94 6.00
N LEU A 47 33.85 4.30 7.11
CA LEU A 47 32.45 4.69 7.00
C LEU A 47 32.35 6.10 6.42
N GLU A 48 31.64 6.23 5.28
CA GLU A 48 31.38 7.52 4.64
C GLU A 48 30.42 8.40 5.46
N GLU A 49 29.46 7.77 6.12
CA GLU A 49 28.43 8.44 6.93
C GLU A 49 28.05 7.58 8.14
N VAL A 50 27.92 8.21 9.28
CA VAL A 50 27.32 7.63 10.49
C VAL A 50 26.17 8.52 10.90
N TYR A 51 24.95 7.97 10.89
CA TYR A 51 23.75 8.66 11.36
C TYR A 51 23.37 8.17 12.75
N ASP A 52 23.24 9.10 13.69
CA ASP A 52 22.71 8.84 15.04
C ASP A 52 21.17 8.97 14.99
N ALA A 53 20.46 7.86 15.18
CA ALA A 53 19.02 7.84 15.18
C ALA A 53 18.42 8.43 16.48
N GLY A 54 19.21 8.62 17.55
CA GLY A 54 18.78 9.29 18.78
C GLY A 54 17.55 8.62 19.42
N GLY A 55 17.54 7.29 19.50
CA GLY A 55 16.42 6.50 20.05
C GLY A 55 15.17 6.44 19.16
N ALA A 56 15.24 6.87 17.90
CA ALA A 56 14.14 6.71 16.95
C ALA A 56 14.04 5.25 16.47
N TYR A 57 12.86 4.87 16.01
CA TYR A 57 12.65 3.60 15.33
C TYR A 57 13.32 3.61 13.96
N VAL A 58 13.95 2.50 13.62
CA VAL A 58 14.50 2.22 12.29
C VAL A 58 13.79 0.96 11.79
N ALA A 59 12.93 1.12 10.80
CA ALA A 59 12.11 0.04 10.26
C ALA A 59 12.40 -0.18 8.77
N PRO A 60 12.06 -1.34 8.19
CA PRO A 60 12.03 -1.50 6.74
C PRO A 60 11.21 -0.37 6.11
N GLY A 61 11.54 0.03 4.89
CA GLY A 61 10.78 1.03 4.17
C GLY A 61 9.34 0.57 3.91
N PHE A 62 8.40 1.50 3.98
CA PHE A 62 6.98 1.20 3.84
C PHE A 62 6.62 0.95 2.37
N LEU A 63 5.67 0.06 2.14
CA LEU A 63 5.05 -0.22 0.85
C LEU A 63 3.61 0.29 0.87
N ASN A 64 3.27 1.19 -0.06
CA ASN A 64 1.90 1.66 -0.25
C ASN A 64 1.32 1.01 -1.51
N VAL A 65 0.48 -0.01 -1.35
CA VAL A 65 -0.02 -0.81 -2.48
C VAL A 65 -1.30 -0.27 -3.12
N HIS A 66 -1.83 0.87 -2.59
CA HIS A 66 -3.03 1.49 -3.11
C HIS A 66 -2.97 3.01 -2.94
N ILE A 67 -2.75 3.73 -4.04
CA ILE A 67 -2.65 5.20 -4.08
C ILE A 67 -2.95 5.73 -5.48
N HIS A 68 -3.94 6.61 -5.63
CA HIS A 68 -4.25 7.27 -6.90
C HIS A 68 -3.35 8.48 -7.14
N GLY A 69 -3.08 9.28 -6.09
CA GLY A 69 -2.27 10.48 -6.23
C GLY A 69 -1.86 11.12 -4.90
N CYS A 70 -1.01 12.14 -5.00
CA CYS A 70 -0.59 13.03 -3.91
C CYS A 70 0.16 14.24 -4.48
N ASP A 71 0.31 15.30 -3.68
CA ASP A 71 1.07 16.52 -4.00
C ASP A 71 0.69 17.15 -5.35
N GLY A 72 -0.60 17.07 -5.72
CA GLY A 72 -1.14 17.60 -6.97
C GLY A 72 -0.98 16.70 -8.21
N ALA A 73 -0.33 15.55 -8.06
CA ALA A 73 -0.13 14.57 -9.13
C ALA A 73 -1.05 13.35 -8.96
N ASP A 74 -1.36 12.68 -10.06
CA ASP A 74 -2.25 11.52 -10.12
C ASP A 74 -1.71 10.47 -11.10
N THR A 75 -1.95 9.22 -10.80
CA THR A 75 -1.59 8.09 -11.68
C THR A 75 -2.21 8.25 -13.07
N MET A 76 -3.44 8.78 -13.15
CA MET A 76 -4.16 8.97 -14.40
C MET A 76 -3.70 10.21 -15.20
N ASP A 77 -2.80 11.03 -14.67
CA ASP A 77 -2.10 12.05 -15.47
C ASP A 77 -1.25 11.39 -16.57
N ALA A 78 -0.89 10.11 -16.37
CA ALA A 78 -0.12 9.29 -17.31
C ALA A 78 1.18 9.98 -17.78
N ASP A 79 1.83 10.67 -16.84
CA ASP A 79 3.01 11.51 -17.06
C ASP A 79 4.12 11.11 -16.09
N SER A 80 5.36 11.05 -16.58
CA SER A 80 6.55 10.71 -15.79
C SER A 80 6.80 11.71 -14.65
N ASP A 81 6.61 13.01 -14.91
CA ASP A 81 6.80 14.06 -13.91
C ASP A 81 5.77 13.93 -12.77
N ALA A 82 4.55 13.48 -13.07
CA ALA A 82 3.54 13.19 -12.05
C ALA A 82 3.98 12.03 -11.15
N LEU A 83 4.46 10.92 -11.71
CA LEU A 83 4.98 9.79 -10.94
C LEU A 83 6.21 10.17 -10.10
N ASP A 84 7.10 11.01 -10.61
CA ASP A 84 8.26 11.50 -9.87
C ASP A 84 7.84 12.37 -8.67
N LYS A 85 6.86 13.24 -8.83
CA LYS A 85 6.27 14.01 -7.71
C LYS A 85 5.68 13.08 -6.66
N MET A 86 4.88 12.09 -7.09
CA MET A 86 4.32 11.09 -6.18
C MET A 86 5.43 10.35 -5.44
N SER A 87 6.47 9.89 -6.13
CA SER A 87 7.61 9.17 -5.57
C SER A 87 8.35 10.00 -4.49
N LEU A 88 8.60 11.27 -4.75
CA LEU A 88 9.23 12.18 -3.79
C LEU A 88 8.32 12.43 -2.58
N PHE A 89 7.02 12.63 -2.79
CA PHE A 89 6.08 12.83 -1.69
C PHE A 89 5.95 11.56 -0.83
N GLN A 90 5.85 10.38 -1.45
CA GLN A 90 5.78 9.11 -0.74
C GLN A 90 7.02 8.92 0.15
N ALA A 91 8.21 9.26 -0.32
CA ALA A 91 9.42 9.19 0.49
C ALA A 91 9.36 10.07 1.75
N ARG A 92 8.64 11.22 1.73
CA ARG A 92 8.44 12.07 2.94
C ARG A 92 7.61 11.37 4.01
N THR A 93 6.82 10.37 3.64
CA THR A 93 5.93 9.62 4.54
C THR A 93 6.52 8.26 4.98
N GLY A 94 7.79 7.96 4.62
CA GLY A 94 8.48 6.72 4.95
C GLY A 94 8.27 5.60 3.93
N VAL A 95 7.51 5.85 2.87
CA VAL A 95 7.28 4.90 1.78
C VAL A 95 8.54 4.83 0.90
N THR A 96 9.04 3.64 0.66
CA THR A 96 10.20 3.38 -0.21
C THR A 96 9.82 2.71 -1.51
N ALA A 97 8.60 2.17 -1.57
CA ALA A 97 8.05 1.61 -2.80
C ALA A 97 6.51 1.64 -2.77
N TYR A 98 5.88 1.74 -3.94
CA TYR A 98 4.43 1.85 -4.03
C TYR A 98 3.90 1.31 -5.36
N LEU A 99 2.58 1.10 -5.41
CA LEU A 99 1.83 0.79 -6.62
C LEU A 99 0.94 2.00 -6.98
N PRO A 100 1.31 2.83 -7.98
CA PRO A 100 0.37 3.77 -8.56
C PRO A 100 -0.92 3.03 -8.97
N THR A 101 -2.07 3.61 -8.60
CA THR A 101 -3.36 2.95 -8.76
C THR A 101 -4.19 3.65 -9.82
N THR A 102 -4.67 2.90 -10.82
CA THR A 102 -5.54 3.45 -11.87
C THR A 102 -6.99 3.58 -11.40
N MET A 103 -7.77 4.37 -12.12
CA MET A 103 -9.21 4.52 -11.93
C MET A 103 -9.99 3.85 -13.08
N THR A 104 -11.28 3.55 -12.85
CA THR A 104 -12.20 3.18 -13.91
C THR A 104 -12.48 4.38 -14.80
N CYS A 105 -11.90 4.40 -15.99
CA CYS A 105 -12.07 5.41 -17.03
C CYS A 105 -11.96 4.76 -18.41
N ALA A 106 -11.89 5.55 -19.50
CA ALA A 106 -11.70 4.98 -20.84
C ALA A 106 -10.46 4.07 -20.85
N PHE A 107 -10.58 2.86 -21.40
CA PHE A 107 -9.49 1.88 -21.35
C PHE A 107 -8.22 2.37 -22.05
N SER A 108 -8.33 3.26 -23.05
CA SER A 108 -7.19 3.94 -23.67
C SER A 108 -6.36 4.74 -22.66
N ASP A 109 -7.01 5.38 -21.69
CA ASP A 109 -6.34 6.20 -20.68
C ASP A 109 -5.68 5.31 -19.62
N ILE A 110 -6.38 4.21 -19.23
CA ILE A 110 -5.78 3.17 -18.36
C ILE A 110 -4.53 2.59 -19.04
N ALA A 111 -4.62 2.23 -20.33
CA ALA A 111 -3.51 1.69 -21.09
C ALA A 111 -2.32 2.68 -21.17
N HIS A 112 -2.60 3.98 -21.31
CA HIS A 112 -1.57 5.01 -21.30
C HIS A 112 -0.88 5.10 -19.93
N ALA A 113 -1.65 5.13 -18.85
CA ALA A 113 -1.11 5.10 -17.48
C ALA A 113 -0.25 3.86 -17.24
N LEU A 114 -0.71 2.66 -17.65
CA LEU A 114 0.07 1.42 -17.54
C LEU A 114 1.39 1.48 -18.31
N CYS A 115 1.41 2.07 -19.52
CA CYS A 115 2.65 2.28 -20.27
C CYS A 115 3.61 3.23 -19.55
N THR A 116 3.12 4.31 -18.96
CA THR A 116 3.93 5.27 -18.17
C THR A 116 4.49 4.58 -16.92
N ILE A 117 3.68 3.80 -16.21
CA ILE A 117 4.12 3.02 -15.03
C ILE A 117 5.22 2.01 -15.44
N ARG A 118 5.06 1.32 -16.58
CA ARG A 118 6.08 0.40 -17.10
C ARG A 118 7.43 1.09 -17.29
N HIS A 119 7.43 2.31 -17.81
CA HIS A 119 8.66 3.10 -17.94
C HIS A 119 9.26 3.44 -16.57
N ALA A 120 8.44 3.88 -15.62
CA ALA A 120 8.88 4.22 -14.26
C ALA A 120 9.44 3.02 -13.49
N MET A 121 8.93 1.80 -13.71
CA MET A 121 9.48 0.57 -13.10
C MET A 121 10.94 0.29 -13.46
N HIS A 122 11.39 0.76 -14.63
CA HIS A 122 12.72 0.50 -15.16
C HIS A 122 13.63 1.73 -15.15
N GLY A 123 13.11 2.90 -14.78
CA GLY A 123 13.85 4.14 -14.67
C GLY A 123 14.61 4.28 -13.35
N ASP A 124 15.41 5.34 -13.25
CA ASP A 124 16.03 5.73 -11.99
C ASP A 124 14.96 6.21 -11.00
N ALA A 125 15.01 5.70 -9.78
CA ALA A 125 14.05 6.11 -8.75
C ALA A 125 14.39 7.52 -8.25
N HIS A 126 13.44 8.45 -8.35
CA HIS A 126 13.53 9.81 -7.81
C HIS A 126 12.71 9.93 -6.51
N GLY A 127 12.80 8.94 -5.63
CA GLY A 127 12.01 8.85 -4.40
C GLY A 127 11.65 7.41 -4.08
N ALA A 128 10.40 7.17 -3.69
CA ALA A 128 9.86 5.82 -3.55
C ALA A 128 9.79 5.13 -4.93
N ARG A 129 10.16 3.85 -5.01
CA ARG A 129 10.17 3.11 -6.26
C ARG A 129 8.77 2.72 -6.71
N VAL A 130 8.49 2.81 -7.99
CA VAL A 130 7.30 2.23 -8.63
C VAL A 130 7.55 0.74 -8.86
N LEU A 131 6.73 -0.12 -8.23
CA LEU A 131 6.88 -1.59 -8.34
C LEU A 131 6.00 -2.21 -9.42
N GLY A 132 5.06 -1.47 -9.95
CA GLY A 132 4.01 -1.88 -10.87
C GLY A 132 2.75 -1.09 -10.61
N CYS A 133 1.61 -1.60 -11.02
CA CYS A 133 0.31 -0.96 -10.91
C CYS A 133 -0.65 -1.77 -10.04
N HIS A 134 -1.44 -1.08 -9.21
CA HIS A 134 -2.70 -1.60 -8.74
C HIS A 134 -3.79 -1.12 -9.72
N MET A 135 -4.36 -2.01 -10.50
CA MET A 135 -5.44 -1.68 -11.43
C MET A 135 -6.79 -1.76 -10.70
N GLU A 136 -7.36 -0.60 -10.33
CA GLU A 136 -8.65 -0.54 -9.64
C GLU A 136 -9.79 -0.38 -10.64
N GLY A 137 -10.47 -1.47 -10.93
CA GLY A 137 -11.41 -1.57 -12.04
C GLY A 137 -10.70 -1.76 -13.39
N PRO A 138 -11.40 -1.70 -14.52
CA PRO A 138 -12.81 -1.35 -14.70
C PRO A 138 -13.81 -2.52 -14.51
N PHE A 139 -13.39 -3.66 -14.01
CA PHE A 139 -14.19 -4.88 -13.87
C PHE A 139 -14.91 -4.94 -12.51
N ILE A 140 -15.71 -3.91 -12.23
CA ILE A 140 -16.37 -3.66 -10.95
C ILE A 140 -17.90 -3.66 -11.08
N ALA A 141 -18.61 -3.77 -9.95
CA ALA A 141 -20.07 -3.73 -9.92
C ALA A 141 -20.60 -2.30 -10.03
N PRO A 142 -21.51 -1.99 -10.99
CA PRO A 142 -22.09 -0.65 -11.12
C PRO A 142 -22.76 -0.13 -9.84
N SER A 143 -23.41 -1.03 -9.07
CA SER A 143 -24.06 -0.68 -7.80
C SER A 143 -23.09 -0.34 -6.66
N LYS A 144 -21.80 -0.64 -6.82
CA LYS A 144 -20.73 -0.42 -5.84
C LYS A 144 -19.57 0.40 -6.39
N LYS A 145 -19.84 1.16 -7.44
CA LYS A 145 -18.83 1.98 -8.13
C LYS A 145 -18.14 3.02 -7.24
N GLY A 146 -18.76 3.47 -6.15
CA GLY A 146 -18.21 4.55 -5.33
C GLY A 146 -17.97 5.81 -6.17
N ALA A 147 -16.76 6.35 -6.13
CA ALA A 147 -16.32 7.48 -6.93
C ALA A 147 -15.85 7.09 -8.35
N GLN A 148 -15.92 5.80 -8.74
CA GLN A 148 -15.58 5.35 -10.08
C GLN A 148 -16.64 5.79 -11.11
N ASP A 149 -16.28 5.98 -12.39
CA ASP A 149 -17.24 6.36 -13.44
C ASP A 149 -17.93 5.12 -14.02
N ALA A 150 -19.24 5.02 -13.81
CA ALA A 150 -20.05 3.89 -14.30
C ALA A 150 -20.06 3.76 -15.83
N ALA A 151 -19.81 4.85 -16.59
CA ALA A 151 -19.80 4.82 -18.05
C ALA A 151 -18.64 3.98 -18.62
N HIS A 152 -17.61 3.73 -17.80
CA HIS A 152 -16.39 3.03 -18.20
C HIS A 152 -16.23 1.65 -17.56
N ILE A 153 -17.24 1.16 -16.84
CA ILE A 153 -17.25 -0.20 -16.32
C ILE A 153 -17.33 -1.19 -17.49
N LEU A 154 -16.42 -2.16 -17.49
CA LEU A 154 -16.31 -3.17 -18.55
C LEU A 154 -16.57 -4.57 -18.01
N PRO A 155 -17.03 -5.51 -18.85
CA PRO A 155 -16.98 -6.93 -18.54
C PRO A 155 -15.53 -7.39 -18.37
N ALA A 156 -15.29 -8.30 -17.42
CA ALA A 156 -13.96 -8.83 -17.20
C ALA A 156 -13.55 -9.75 -18.38
N ASP A 157 -12.45 -9.38 -19.01
CA ASP A 157 -11.80 -10.16 -20.06
C ASP A 157 -10.28 -10.05 -19.90
N PHE A 158 -9.62 -11.18 -19.61
CA PHE A 158 -8.18 -11.19 -19.41
C PHE A 158 -7.39 -10.77 -20.65
N SER A 159 -7.91 -11.05 -21.85
CA SER A 159 -7.25 -10.65 -23.10
C SER A 159 -7.08 -9.13 -23.23
N THR A 160 -7.95 -8.35 -22.58
CA THR A 160 -7.86 -6.88 -22.55
C THR A 160 -6.64 -6.40 -21.75
N ILE A 161 -6.26 -7.11 -20.69
CA ILE A 161 -5.17 -6.70 -19.78
C ILE A 161 -3.90 -7.54 -19.97
N GLU A 162 -3.94 -8.63 -20.69
CA GLU A 162 -2.79 -9.51 -20.96
C GLU A 162 -1.56 -8.75 -21.48
N PRO A 163 -1.67 -7.73 -22.39
CA PRO A 163 -0.54 -6.94 -22.85
C PRO A 163 0.17 -6.13 -21.75
N TYR A 164 -0.44 -6.02 -20.58
CA TYR A 164 0.03 -5.25 -19.43
C TYR A 164 0.28 -6.13 -18.18
N ALA A 165 0.25 -7.46 -18.33
CA ALA A 165 0.39 -8.39 -17.21
C ALA A 165 1.74 -8.25 -16.48
N ASP A 166 2.78 -7.78 -17.13
CA ASP A 166 4.09 -7.46 -16.55
C ASP A 166 4.05 -6.26 -15.59
N VAL A 167 3.13 -5.33 -15.82
CA VAL A 167 2.97 -4.09 -15.04
C VAL A 167 1.97 -4.24 -13.91
N ILE A 168 0.85 -4.93 -14.17
CA ILE A 168 -0.22 -5.09 -13.19
C ILE A 168 0.24 -6.06 -12.10
N LYS A 169 0.30 -5.57 -10.85
CA LYS A 169 0.64 -6.38 -9.67
C LYS A 169 -0.58 -6.77 -8.85
N ILE A 170 -1.55 -5.88 -8.76
CA ILE A 170 -2.85 -6.13 -8.13
C ILE A 170 -3.94 -5.68 -9.08
N ILE A 171 -5.04 -6.43 -9.16
CA ILE A 171 -6.24 -6.02 -9.89
C ILE A 171 -7.47 -6.15 -9.01
N THR A 172 -8.24 -5.07 -8.88
CA THR A 172 -9.52 -5.06 -8.15
C THR A 172 -10.66 -5.42 -9.08
N VAL A 173 -11.45 -6.42 -8.68
CA VAL A 173 -12.60 -6.93 -9.43
C VAL A 173 -13.81 -7.20 -8.53
N ALA A 174 -15.00 -7.14 -9.09
CA ALA A 174 -16.24 -7.58 -8.46
C ALA A 174 -16.54 -9.03 -8.88
N PRO A 175 -16.39 -10.04 -8.00
CA PRO A 175 -16.47 -11.43 -8.38
C PRO A 175 -17.83 -11.85 -8.93
N GLU A 176 -18.92 -11.21 -8.51
CA GLU A 176 -20.28 -11.48 -9.03
C GLU A 176 -20.47 -11.06 -10.50
N THR A 177 -19.53 -10.28 -11.04
CA THR A 177 -19.56 -9.89 -12.47
C THR A 177 -18.75 -10.82 -13.36
N LEU A 178 -17.99 -11.76 -12.76
CA LEU A 178 -17.21 -12.74 -13.50
C LEU A 178 -18.13 -13.89 -13.96
N PRO A 179 -18.04 -14.33 -15.22
CA PRO A 179 -18.84 -15.44 -15.71
C PRO A 179 -18.43 -16.80 -15.09
N ASP A 180 -17.16 -16.93 -14.72
CA ASP A 180 -16.54 -18.10 -14.09
C ASP A 180 -15.18 -17.73 -13.50
N ASP A 181 -14.42 -18.74 -13.02
CA ASP A 181 -13.10 -18.54 -12.39
C ASP A 181 -11.96 -18.31 -13.41
N ALA A 182 -12.21 -18.36 -14.71
CA ALA A 182 -11.13 -18.32 -15.72
C ALA A 182 -10.32 -17.02 -15.64
N PHE A 183 -10.98 -15.89 -15.35
CA PHE A 183 -10.33 -14.60 -15.16
C PHE A 183 -9.37 -14.63 -13.95
N ILE A 184 -9.84 -15.11 -12.79
CA ILE A 184 -9.02 -15.19 -11.56
C ILE A 184 -7.81 -16.09 -11.83
N LYS A 185 -8.02 -17.27 -12.43
CA LYS A 185 -6.96 -18.24 -12.76
C LYS A 185 -5.95 -17.68 -13.76
N ALA A 186 -6.40 -16.94 -14.76
CA ALA A 186 -5.51 -16.29 -15.72
C ALA A 186 -4.65 -15.21 -15.04
N CYS A 187 -5.22 -14.34 -14.22
CA CYS A 187 -4.48 -13.36 -13.46
C CYS A 187 -3.42 -14.00 -12.56
N THR A 188 -3.81 -15.00 -11.75
CA THR A 188 -2.88 -15.67 -10.83
C THR A 188 -1.76 -16.43 -11.56
N ALA A 189 -2.05 -17.02 -12.72
CA ALA A 189 -1.04 -17.68 -13.57
C ALA A 189 0.02 -16.69 -14.11
N HIS A 190 -0.32 -15.41 -14.22
CA HIS A 190 0.61 -14.33 -14.61
C HIS A 190 1.22 -13.58 -13.42
N GLY A 191 1.00 -14.07 -12.19
CA GLY A 191 1.53 -13.46 -10.98
C GLY A 191 0.82 -12.18 -10.57
N ILE A 192 -0.40 -11.94 -11.07
CA ILE A 192 -1.24 -10.82 -10.69
C ILE A 192 -2.09 -11.22 -9.49
N VAL A 193 -2.01 -10.45 -8.41
CA VAL A 193 -2.87 -10.60 -7.22
C VAL A 193 -4.27 -10.13 -7.56
N VAL A 194 -5.26 -11.01 -7.42
CA VAL A 194 -6.67 -10.65 -7.61
C VAL A 194 -7.26 -10.17 -6.28
N SER A 195 -7.79 -8.94 -6.30
CA SER A 195 -8.41 -8.28 -5.15
C SER A 195 -9.93 -8.17 -5.34
N ILE A 196 -10.68 -8.54 -4.31
CA ILE A 196 -12.13 -8.37 -4.27
C ILE A 196 -12.45 -6.95 -3.78
N GLY A 197 -13.07 -6.14 -4.60
CA GLY A 197 -13.48 -4.78 -4.25
C GLY A 197 -14.55 -4.24 -5.19
N HIS A 198 -15.16 -3.11 -4.81
CA HIS A 198 -16.25 -2.49 -5.59
C HIS A 198 -17.33 -3.50 -6.01
N THR A 199 -17.83 -4.27 -5.04
CA THR A 199 -18.59 -5.50 -5.26
C THR A 199 -19.86 -5.56 -4.43
N ALA A 200 -20.93 -6.06 -5.02
CA ALA A 200 -22.18 -6.39 -4.33
C ALA A 200 -22.31 -7.90 -4.02
N ALA A 201 -21.21 -8.65 -4.14
CA ALA A 201 -21.16 -10.09 -3.85
C ALA A 201 -21.72 -10.41 -2.46
N ASP A 202 -22.38 -11.54 -2.35
CA ASP A 202 -22.70 -12.15 -1.06
C ASP A 202 -21.49 -12.90 -0.48
N TYR A 203 -21.68 -13.52 0.68
CA TYR A 203 -20.62 -14.26 1.35
C TYR A 203 -20.16 -15.45 0.49
N GLU A 204 -21.09 -16.20 -0.06
CA GLU A 204 -20.82 -17.42 -0.83
C GLU A 204 -20.02 -17.11 -2.10
N THR A 205 -20.38 -16.06 -2.82
CA THR A 205 -19.67 -15.60 -4.02
C THR A 205 -18.25 -15.11 -3.68
N ALA A 206 -18.10 -14.34 -2.60
CA ALA A 206 -16.81 -13.84 -2.18
C ALA A 206 -15.90 -14.97 -1.66
N ALA A 207 -16.43 -15.90 -0.88
CA ALA A 207 -15.70 -17.06 -0.37
C ALA A 207 -15.24 -17.97 -1.53
N HIS A 208 -16.10 -18.21 -2.52
CA HIS A 208 -15.74 -18.96 -3.73
C HIS A 208 -14.61 -18.26 -4.51
N ALA A 209 -14.67 -16.95 -4.68
CA ALA A 209 -13.60 -16.21 -5.37
C ALA A 209 -12.26 -16.30 -4.61
N ILE A 210 -12.29 -16.27 -3.26
CA ILE A 210 -11.11 -16.47 -2.43
C ILE A 210 -10.54 -17.88 -2.63
N GLU A 211 -11.37 -18.91 -2.64
CA GLU A 211 -10.97 -20.30 -2.93
C GLU A 211 -10.39 -20.45 -4.35
N ALA A 212 -10.90 -19.70 -5.32
CA ALA A 212 -10.42 -19.67 -6.69
C ALA A 212 -9.07 -18.95 -6.87
N GLY A 213 -8.61 -18.16 -5.87
CA GLY A 213 -7.31 -17.48 -5.89
C GLY A 213 -7.33 -15.97 -5.66
N ALA A 214 -8.49 -15.36 -5.39
CA ALA A 214 -8.59 -13.94 -5.05
C ALA A 214 -8.25 -13.72 -3.56
N HIS A 215 -6.97 -13.62 -3.23
CA HIS A 215 -6.50 -13.58 -1.84
C HIS A 215 -6.29 -12.18 -1.27
N HIS A 216 -6.83 -11.15 -1.92
CA HIS A 216 -6.73 -9.76 -1.50
C HIS A 216 -8.12 -9.12 -1.44
N ILE A 217 -8.33 -8.15 -0.54
CA ILE A 217 -9.57 -7.40 -0.40
C ILE A 217 -9.24 -5.91 -0.41
N THR A 218 -9.74 -5.21 -1.40
CA THR A 218 -9.54 -3.78 -1.60
C THR A 218 -10.30 -2.99 -0.54
N HIS A 219 -9.66 -2.00 0.12
CA HIS A 219 -10.22 -1.04 1.11
C HIS A 219 -11.42 -1.60 1.89
N LEU A 220 -11.18 -2.66 2.67
CA LEU A 220 -12.21 -3.43 3.42
C LEU A 220 -13.26 -2.53 4.07
N CYS A 221 -14.52 -2.90 3.96
CA CYS A 221 -15.75 -2.21 4.34
C CYS A 221 -16.25 -1.14 3.34
N ASN A 222 -15.41 -0.61 2.47
CA ASN A 222 -15.78 0.44 1.54
C ASN A 222 -16.21 -0.16 0.19
N ALA A 223 -17.28 0.38 -0.40
CA ALA A 223 -17.84 -0.07 -1.69
C ALA A 223 -18.08 -1.60 -1.79
N MET A 224 -18.52 -2.24 -0.69
CA MET A 224 -18.81 -3.69 -0.65
C MET A 224 -20.03 -3.99 0.24
N THR A 225 -20.40 -5.27 0.33
CA THR A 225 -21.47 -5.74 1.22
C THR A 225 -20.94 -5.88 2.66
N GLY A 226 -21.71 -5.32 3.61
CA GLY A 226 -21.34 -5.29 5.03
C GLY A 226 -21.71 -6.57 5.78
N LEU A 227 -21.28 -6.65 7.06
CA LEU A 227 -21.53 -7.77 7.95
C LEU A 227 -22.96 -7.72 8.51
N HIS A 228 -23.73 -8.75 8.25
CA HIS A 228 -25.04 -8.98 8.84
C HIS A 228 -25.15 -10.43 9.31
N HIS A 229 -25.74 -10.67 10.48
CA HIS A 229 -25.76 -11.99 11.17
C HIS A 229 -26.40 -13.15 10.37
N ARG A 230 -27.11 -12.88 9.29
CA ARG A 230 -27.69 -13.89 8.38
C ARG A 230 -27.23 -13.73 6.92
N ARG A 231 -26.52 -12.68 6.61
CA ARG A 231 -25.93 -12.36 5.29
C ARG A 231 -24.60 -11.68 5.53
N PRO A 232 -23.53 -12.46 5.81
CA PRO A 232 -22.25 -11.89 6.26
C PRO A 232 -21.57 -11.00 5.21
N GLY A 233 -21.90 -11.17 3.93
CA GLY A 233 -21.37 -10.40 2.82
C GLY A 233 -19.87 -10.59 2.60
N VAL A 234 -19.28 -9.73 1.80
CA VAL A 234 -17.83 -9.71 1.54
C VAL A 234 -17.04 -9.49 2.82
N LEU A 235 -17.53 -8.60 3.70
CA LEU A 235 -16.87 -8.37 5.00
C LEU A 235 -16.77 -9.64 5.82
N GLY A 236 -17.84 -10.46 5.84
CA GLY A 236 -17.81 -11.77 6.51
C GLY A 236 -16.80 -12.73 5.89
N ALA A 237 -16.80 -12.89 4.57
CA ALA A 237 -15.84 -13.74 3.86
C ALA A 237 -14.39 -13.29 4.08
N ALA A 238 -14.13 -11.99 4.07
CA ALA A 238 -12.82 -11.42 4.33
C ALA A 238 -12.30 -11.73 5.74
N LEU A 239 -13.17 -11.59 6.77
CA LEU A 239 -12.79 -11.86 8.16
C LEU A 239 -12.65 -13.35 8.47
N ASP A 240 -13.38 -14.21 7.76
CA ASP A 240 -13.40 -15.69 7.92
C ASP A 240 -12.33 -16.40 7.07
N SER A 241 -11.45 -15.65 6.39
CA SER A 241 -10.42 -16.17 5.51
C SER A 241 -9.02 -15.68 5.85
N THR A 242 -8.01 -16.19 5.10
CA THR A 242 -6.63 -15.70 5.17
C THR A 242 -6.31 -14.65 4.10
N ALA A 243 -7.31 -14.13 3.39
CA ALA A 243 -7.12 -13.06 2.43
C ALA A 243 -6.56 -11.81 3.12
N ASN A 244 -5.61 -11.14 2.47
CA ASN A 244 -5.08 -9.87 2.96
C ASN A 244 -6.11 -8.76 2.76
N CYS A 245 -6.29 -7.91 3.75
CA CYS A 245 -7.31 -6.86 3.74
C CYS A 245 -6.65 -5.49 3.81
N GLU A 246 -6.92 -4.65 2.82
CA GLU A 246 -6.51 -3.25 2.85
C GLU A 246 -7.37 -2.44 3.81
N LEU A 247 -6.75 -1.55 4.57
CA LEU A 247 -7.42 -0.65 5.52
C LEU A 247 -7.00 0.80 5.30
N ILE A 248 -7.98 1.68 5.09
CA ILE A 248 -7.80 3.14 5.10
C ILE A 248 -8.06 3.64 6.53
N CYS A 249 -7.01 3.93 7.28
CA CYS A 249 -7.09 4.23 8.70
C CYS A 249 -7.04 5.75 8.98
N ASP A 250 -7.99 6.50 8.43
CA ASP A 250 -8.12 7.96 8.56
C ASP A 250 -9.24 8.40 9.52
N ASN A 251 -9.99 7.46 10.13
CA ASN A 251 -11.20 7.68 10.94
C ASN A 251 -12.41 8.22 10.15
N VAL A 252 -12.31 8.34 8.84
CA VAL A 252 -13.40 8.69 7.91
C VAL A 252 -13.93 7.40 7.27
N HIS A 253 -13.04 6.66 6.59
CA HIS A 253 -13.37 5.38 5.92
C HIS A 253 -13.66 4.26 6.90
N LEU A 254 -12.91 4.21 8.00
CA LEU A 254 -13.08 3.21 9.06
C LEU A 254 -13.20 3.88 10.43
N HIS A 255 -14.40 3.76 11.04
CA HIS A 255 -14.58 4.21 12.41
C HIS A 255 -13.55 3.52 13.35
N PRO A 256 -13.01 4.20 14.38
CA PRO A 256 -12.03 3.61 15.31
C PRO A 256 -12.41 2.24 15.87
N THR A 257 -13.70 2.04 16.16
CA THR A 257 -14.20 0.74 16.64
C THR A 257 -14.09 -0.36 15.59
N MET A 258 -14.34 -0.04 14.30
CA MET A 258 -14.19 -1.01 13.22
C MET A 258 -12.73 -1.43 13.03
N GLN A 259 -11.78 -0.48 13.15
CA GLN A 259 -10.35 -0.81 13.12
C GLN A 259 -9.99 -1.82 14.21
N ARG A 260 -10.53 -1.67 15.45
CA ARG A 260 -10.32 -2.64 16.54
C ARG A 260 -10.94 -3.99 16.26
N ILE A 261 -12.20 -4.01 15.79
CA ILE A 261 -12.92 -5.26 15.48
C ILE A 261 -12.16 -6.05 14.41
N ILE A 262 -11.75 -5.40 13.32
CA ILE A 262 -11.00 -6.02 12.23
C ILE A 262 -9.64 -6.53 12.74
N TYR A 263 -8.90 -5.71 13.50
CA TYR A 263 -7.61 -6.09 14.06
C TYR A 263 -7.70 -7.37 14.92
N HIS A 264 -8.73 -7.47 15.78
CA HIS A 264 -8.96 -8.65 16.61
C HIS A 264 -9.46 -9.85 15.80
N ALA A 265 -10.38 -9.65 14.87
CA ALA A 265 -10.91 -10.73 14.04
C ALA A 265 -9.83 -11.39 13.16
N LYS A 266 -8.86 -10.61 12.68
CA LYS A 266 -7.72 -11.10 11.89
C LYS A 266 -6.50 -11.46 12.75
N ASP A 267 -6.58 -11.41 14.08
CA ASP A 267 -5.46 -11.65 15.01
C ASP A 267 -4.21 -10.82 14.65
N GLY A 268 -4.42 -9.60 14.17
CA GLY A 268 -3.36 -8.70 13.70
C GLY A 268 -2.59 -9.18 12.46
N LYS A 269 -3.07 -10.21 11.77
CA LYS A 269 -2.47 -10.79 10.56
C LYS A 269 -3.32 -10.49 9.33
N HIS A 270 -2.73 -10.65 8.14
CA HIS A 270 -3.46 -10.46 6.88
C HIS A 270 -4.11 -9.07 6.78
N LEU A 271 -3.45 -8.05 7.30
CA LEU A 271 -3.84 -6.66 7.19
C LEU A 271 -2.76 -5.87 6.46
N ILE A 272 -3.17 -4.96 5.59
CA ILE A 272 -2.32 -4.04 4.85
C ILE A 272 -2.88 -2.63 5.04
N LEU A 273 -2.10 -1.72 5.63
CA LEU A 273 -2.50 -0.33 5.73
C LEU A 273 -2.14 0.38 4.41
N ILE A 274 -3.13 1.06 3.85
CA ILE A 274 -3.01 1.80 2.59
C ILE A 274 -3.44 3.25 2.77
N THR A 275 -3.25 4.06 1.76
CA THR A 275 -3.74 5.43 1.76
C THR A 275 -5.02 5.58 0.97
N ASP A 276 -5.12 4.97 -0.20
CA ASP A 276 -6.17 5.27 -1.17
C ASP A 276 -6.27 6.80 -1.40
N SER A 277 -5.10 7.47 -1.38
CA SER A 277 -5.07 8.92 -1.46
C SER A 277 -5.20 9.42 -2.89
N LEU A 278 -5.84 10.56 -3.03
CA LEU A 278 -6.01 11.28 -4.29
C LEU A 278 -4.98 12.43 -4.40
N ARG A 279 -4.90 13.08 -5.57
CA ARG A 279 -3.95 14.18 -5.84
C ARG A 279 -3.94 15.31 -4.80
N ALA A 280 -5.05 15.51 -4.06
CA ALA A 280 -5.13 16.54 -3.01
C ALA A 280 -4.38 16.19 -1.72
N CYS A 281 -3.94 14.95 -1.55
CA CYS A 281 -3.13 14.56 -0.38
C CYS A 281 -1.87 15.45 -0.32
N GLY A 282 -1.67 16.13 0.80
CA GLY A 282 -0.57 17.08 1.01
C GLY A 282 -0.86 18.53 0.65
N LEU A 283 -1.99 18.85 0.00
CA LEU A 283 -2.30 20.22 -0.46
C LEU A 283 -3.23 21.01 0.48
N GLY A 284 -3.99 20.32 1.37
CA GLY A 284 -4.97 20.95 2.25
C GLY A 284 -6.35 21.12 1.61
N ASP A 285 -7.18 21.97 2.21
CA ASP A 285 -8.57 22.21 1.81
C ASP A 285 -8.68 22.86 0.44
N GLY A 286 -9.69 22.47 -0.34
CA GLY A 286 -9.99 23.13 -1.62
C GLY A 286 -10.59 22.19 -2.66
N PRO A 287 -10.78 22.69 -3.89
CA PRO A 287 -11.22 21.88 -5.01
C PRO A 287 -10.09 20.96 -5.48
N SER A 288 -10.46 19.78 -5.90
CA SER A 288 -9.58 18.76 -6.46
C SER A 288 -10.32 17.93 -7.52
N GLU A 289 -9.69 16.84 -7.95
CA GLU A 289 -10.23 15.93 -8.95
C GLU A 289 -9.79 14.49 -8.63
N LEU A 290 -10.61 13.52 -9.02
CA LEU A 290 -10.29 12.10 -9.01
C LEU A 290 -10.98 11.44 -10.21
N GLY A 291 -10.21 10.81 -11.12
CA GLY A 291 -10.74 10.16 -12.32
C GLY A 291 -11.62 11.06 -13.19
N GLY A 292 -11.25 12.34 -13.38
CA GLY A 292 -12.02 13.33 -14.13
C GLY A 292 -13.23 13.93 -13.40
N GLN A 293 -13.53 13.46 -12.18
CA GLN A 293 -14.65 13.95 -11.39
C GLN A 293 -14.20 15.02 -10.37
N LYS A 294 -14.97 16.09 -10.23
CA LYS A 294 -14.69 17.17 -9.28
C LYS A 294 -14.87 16.70 -7.85
N VAL A 295 -13.85 16.91 -7.03
CA VAL A 295 -13.81 16.59 -5.60
C VAL A 295 -13.65 17.87 -4.79
N THR A 296 -14.25 17.90 -3.61
CA THR A 296 -14.04 18.98 -2.62
C THR A 296 -13.39 18.37 -1.38
N VAL A 297 -12.25 18.93 -0.96
CA VAL A 297 -11.55 18.56 0.27
C VAL A 297 -11.87 19.52 1.38
N ARG A 298 -12.23 18.98 2.57
CA ARG A 298 -12.43 19.74 3.82
C ARG A 298 -11.85 18.93 4.99
N GLY A 299 -10.75 19.41 5.54
CA GLY A 299 -10.00 18.67 6.58
C GLY A 299 -9.49 17.32 6.04
N THR A 300 -9.97 16.24 6.61
CA THR A 300 -9.61 14.86 6.21
C THR A 300 -10.63 14.22 5.25
N LEU A 301 -11.70 14.92 4.89
CA LEU A 301 -12.78 14.41 4.06
C LEU A 301 -12.69 14.94 2.64
N ALA A 302 -12.67 14.06 1.65
CA ALA A 302 -12.77 14.36 0.22
C ALA A 302 -14.09 13.78 -0.33
N THR A 303 -14.90 14.59 -1.01
CA THR A 303 -16.23 14.17 -1.52
C THR A 303 -16.52 14.66 -2.92
N LEU A 304 -17.30 13.88 -3.66
CA LEU A 304 -18.01 14.32 -4.85
C LEU A 304 -19.14 15.29 -4.50
N ALA A 305 -19.77 15.90 -5.51
CA ALA A 305 -20.86 16.85 -5.33
C ALA A 305 -22.12 16.25 -4.67
N ASP A 306 -22.34 14.95 -4.81
CA ASP A 306 -23.45 14.21 -4.20
C ASP A 306 -23.16 13.72 -2.77
N GLY A 307 -21.95 14.02 -2.23
CA GLY A 307 -21.52 13.62 -0.90
C GLY A 307 -20.83 12.25 -0.85
N THR A 308 -20.67 11.56 -1.96
CA THR A 308 -19.90 10.29 -2.03
C THR A 308 -18.44 10.56 -1.65
N ILE A 309 -17.89 9.77 -0.72
CA ILE A 309 -16.47 9.85 -0.36
C ILE A 309 -15.65 9.41 -1.59
N ALA A 310 -14.59 10.16 -1.89
CA ALA A 310 -13.78 9.99 -3.10
C ALA A 310 -12.30 9.92 -2.73
N GLY A 311 -11.78 8.72 -2.55
CA GLY A 311 -10.42 8.51 -2.06
C GLY A 311 -10.16 9.19 -0.72
N SER A 312 -8.90 9.29 -0.33
CA SER A 312 -8.49 9.94 0.92
C SER A 312 -7.49 11.08 0.69
N VAL A 313 -7.20 11.82 1.76
CA VAL A 313 -6.05 12.76 1.83
C VAL A 313 -5.03 12.27 2.87
N LEU A 314 -5.04 10.97 3.15
CA LEU A 314 -4.23 10.33 4.18
C LEU A 314 -2.78 10.16 3.71
N CYS A 315 -1.81 10.55 4.55
CA CYS A 315 -0.42 10.10 4.45
C CYS A 315 -0.24 8.77 5.18
N LEU A 316 0.56 7.85 4.64
CA LEU A 316 0.66 6.50 5.21
C LEU A 316 1.16 6.50 6.67
N ASN A 317 2.16 7.30 7.00
CA ASN A 317 2.67 7.44 8.37
C ASN A 317 1.62 7.95 9.36
N ASP A 318 0.68 8.81 8.92
CA ASP A 318 -0.46 9.24 9.74
C ASP A 318 -1.46 8.11 9.93
N GLY A 319 -1.71 7.29 8.91
CA GLY A 319 -2.52 6.08 8.99
C GLY A 319 -1.99 5.11 10.05
N LEU A 320 -0.66 4.87 10.07
CA LEU A 320 -0.03 4.03 11.09
C LEU A 320 -0.23 4.59 12.50
N ARG A 321 -0.04 5.88 12.69
CA ARG A 321 -0.27 6.58 13.96
C ARG A 321 -1.70 6.46 14.43
N ILE A 322 -2.66 6.70 13.55
CA ILE A 322 -4.11 6.62 13.84
C ILE A 322 -4.49 5.18 14.20
N PHE A 323 -4.06 4.21 13.39
CA PHE A 323 -4.32 2.80 13.66
C PHE A 323 -3.78 2.34 15.01
N ARG A 324 -2.53 2.72 15.35
CA ARG A 324 -1.95 2.45 16.66
C ARG A 324 -2.77 3.07 17.79
N THR A 325 -3.16 4.33 17.64
CA THR A 325 -3.96 5.04 18.65
C THR A 325 -5.29 4.34 18.90
N ASN A 326 -5.93 3.87 17.84
CA ASN A 326 -7.25 3.25 17.88
C ASN A 326 -7.23 1.81 18.40
N THR A 327 -6.20 1.04 18.04
CA THR A 327 -6.13 -0.42 18.32
C THR A 327 -5.23 -0.79 19.48
N GLY A 328 -4.25 0.04 19.82
CA GLY A 328 -3.17 -0.32 20.76
C GLY A 328 -2.16 -1.31 20.20
N ALA A 329 -2.18 -1.61 18.91
CA ALA A 329 -1.28 -2.57 18.26
C ALA A 329 0.20 -2.20 18.51
N PRO A 330 1.08 -3.19 18.76
CA PRO A 330 2.52 -2.95 18.89
C PRO A 330 3.12 -2.39 17.60
N ILE A 331 4.10 -1.47 17.71
CA ILE A 331 4.78 -0.89 16.53
C ILE A 331 5.31 -1.97 15.58
N PRO A 332 6.01 -3.03 16.02
CA PRO A 332 6.47 -4.07 15.10
C PRO A 332 5.35 -4.71 14.27
N SER A 333 4.19 -5.01 14.87
CA SER A 333 3.05 -5.58 14.15
C SER A 333 2.47 -4.60 13.12
N ILE A 334 2.40 -3.30 13.43
CA ILE A 334 1.96 -2.28 12.48
C ILE A 334 2.93 -2.18 11.30
N ILE A 335 4.24 -2.23 11.58
CA ILE A 335 5.25 -2.20 10.53
C ILE A 335 5.13 -3.42 9.60
N GLU A 336 4.80 -4.62 10.11
CA GLU A 336 4.54 -5.77 9.25
C GLU A 336 3.41 -5.51 8.23
N MET A 337 2.38 -4.76 8.61
CA MET A 337 1.22 -4.45 7.75
C MET A 337 1.56 -3.54 6.56
N VAL A 338 2.66 -2.82 6.60
CA VAL A 338 3.11 -1.92 5.53
C VAL A 338 4.47 -2.29 4.96
N THR A 339 5.00 -3.46 5.30
CA THR A 339 6.31 -3.92 4.82
C THR A 339 6.29 -5.40 4.47
N ARG A 340 6.35 -6.29 5.47
CA ARG A 340 6.42 -7.74 5.29
C ARG A 340 5.19 -8.32 4.61
N THR A 341 3.99 -7.92 5.04
CA THR A 341 2.73 -8.47 4.49
C THR A 341 2.60 -8.14 3.01
N PRO A 342 2.63 -6.85 2.57
CA PRO A 342 2.54 -6.55 1.14
C PRO A 342 3.75 -7.06 0.35
N ALA A 343 4.97 -7.07 0.89
CA ALA A 343 6.13 -7.61 0.19
C ALA A 343 6.01 -9.13 -0.07
N LYS A 344 5.46 -9.89 0.88
CA LYS A 344 5.19 -11.33 0.69
C LYS A 344 4.13 -11.58 -0.37
N GLU A 345 3.06 -10.82 -0.34
CA GLU A 345 1.97 -10.94 -1.31
C GLU A 345 2.43 -10.66 -2.74
N LEU A 346 3.27 -9.63 -2.91
CA LEU A 346 3.84 -9.29 -4.21
C LEU A 346 5.03 -10.17 -4.64
N GLY A 347 5.42 -11.16 -3.83
CA GLY A 347 6.57 -12.02 -4.12
C GLY A 347 7.94 -11.33 -4.00
N LEU A 348 8.01 -10.19 -3.33
CA LEU A 348 9.21 -9.35 -3.22
C LEU A 348 9.91 -9.43 -1.86
N TYR A 349 9.45 -10.33 -0.98
CA TYR A 349 9.97 -10.36 0.40
C TYR A 349 11.46 -10.75 0.49
N ASP A 350 11.99 -11.45 -0.50
CA ASP A 350 13.42 -11.79 -0.55
C ASP A 350 14.31 -10.57 -0.84
N GLU A 351 13.74 -9.52 -1.43
CA GLU A 351 14.47 -8.30 -1.81
C GLU A 351 14.23 -7.12 -0.87
N ILE A 352 13.00 -6.95 -0.38
CA ILE A 352 12.55 -5.81 0.44
C ILE A 352 11.65 -6.26 1.60
N GLY A 353 11.13 -5.33 2.39
CA GLY A 353 10.11 -5.59 3.40
C GLY A 353 10.63 -6.11 4.74
N SER A 354 11.95 -6.22 4.93
CA SER A 354 12.58 -6.44 6.25
C SER A 354 13.99 -5.87 6.30
N LEU A 355 14.46 -5.50 7.51
CA LEU A 355 15.86 -5.22 7.74
C LEU A 355 16.60 -6.55 7.90
N SER A 356 17.14 -7.07 6.82
CA SER A 356 17.89 -8.33 6.77
C SER A 356 19.09 -8.19 5.83
N GLU A 357 20.21 -8.85 6.17
CA GLU A 357 21.42 -8.80 5.35
C GLU A 357 21.16 -9.30 3.92
N GLY A 358 21.73 -8.60 2.94
CA GLY A 358 21.58 -8.86 1.52
C GLY A 358 20.38 -8.20 0.85
N LYS A 359 19.35 -7.77 1.60
CA LYS A 359 18.21 -7.04 1.06
C LYS A 359 18.56 -5.60 0.68
N THR A 360 17.73 -5.01 -0.15
CA THR A 360 17.85 -3.60 -0.53
C THR A 360 17.81 -2.70 0.70
N ALA A 361 18.68 -1.70 0.75
CA ALA A 361 18.75 -0.75 1.84
C ALA A 361 17.60 0.27 1.74
N ASP A 362 16.39 -0.22 1.98
CA ASP A 362 15.13 0.52 2.08
C ASP A 362 14.71 0.58 3.54
N PHE A 363 14.74 1.77 4.13
CA PHE A 363 14.32 1.93 5.52
C PHE A 363 13.81 3.32 5.84
N ALA A 364 12.97 3.38 6.86
CA ALA A 364 12.35 4.58 7.40
C ALA A 364 12.78 4.78 8.85
N ILE A 365 13.17 6.02 9.21
CA ILE A 365 13.49 6.41 10.58
C ILE A 365 12.42 7.39 11.06
N PHE A 366 11.78 7.08 12.20
CA PHE A 366 10.66 7.85 12.72
C PHE A 366 10.59 7.82 14.25
N ASP A 367 9.91 8.79 14.84
CA ASP A 367 9.66 8.84 16.27
C ASP A 367 8.45 7.98 16.70
N ARG A 368 8.12 7.97 18.00
CA ARG A 368 6.99 7.19 18.55
C ARG A 368 5.63 7.58 17.98
N ASP A 369 5.52 8.77 17.40
CA ASP A 369 4.30 9.28 16.77
C ASP A 369 4.30 9.11 15.25
N PHE A 370 5.19 8.27 14.71
CA PHE A 370 5.39 8.05 13.28
C PHE A 370 5.72 9.34 12.48
N ARG A 371 6.31 10.34 13.14
CA ARG A 371 6.85 11.50 12.43
C ARG A 371 8.19 11.13 11.82
N MET A 372 8.25 11.21 10.50
CA MET A 372 9.43 10.80 9.75
C MET A 372 10.63 11.71 10.07
N ARG A 373 11.79 11.11 10.26
CA ARG A 373 13.09 11.78 10.40
C ARG A 373 13.98 11.56 9.19
N ARG A 374 13.93 10.36 8.61
CA ARG A 374 14.72 10.03 7.41
C ARG A 374 14.06 8.87 6.65
N THR A 375 14.16 8.92 5.33
CA THR A 375 13.78 7.81 4.45
C THR A 375 14.90 7.53 3.47
N VAL A 376 15.28 6.28 3.39
CA VAL A 376 16.37 5.78 2.53
C VAL A 376 15.78 4.76 1.57
N VAL A 377 16.06 4.93 0.28
CA VAL A 377 15.64 4.04 -0.80
C VAL A 377 16.88 3.62 -1.58
N GLY A 378 17.14 2.32 -1.68
CA GLY A 378 18.32 1.79 -2.34
C GLY A 378 19.64 2.36 -1.79
N GLY A 379 19.72 2.64 -0.48
CA GLY A 379 20.89 3.25 0.17
C GLY A 379 21.04 4.76 -0.02
N THR A 380 20.13 5.39 -0.79
CA THR A 380 20.11 6.85 -1.01
C THR A 380 19.06 7.51 -0.12
N THR A 381 19.44 8.63 0.52
CA THR A 381 18.50 9.41 1.35
C THR A 381 17.65 10.33 0.50
N TYR A 382 16.35 10.13 0.47
CA TYR A 382 15.40 10.99 -0.25
C TYR A 382 14.61 11.93 0.66
N TYR A 383 14.52 11.63 1.95
CA TYR A 383 13.95 12.54 2.93
C TYR A 383 14.83 12.60 4.18
N LYS A 384 15.04 13.82 4.68
CA LYS A 384 15.73 14.11 5.95
C LYS A 384 15.11 15.37 6.55
N LYS A 385 14.65 15.27 7.81
CA LYS A 385 14.14 16.41 8.59
C LYS A 385 15.26 17.07 9.38
#